data_3db462df0634b2bfc2c31796ae5d50a2
#
_entry.id   3db462df0634b2bfc2c31796ae5d50a2
#
_cell.length_a   1.000
_cell.length_b   1.000
_cell.length_c   1.000
_cell.angle_alpha   90.00
_cell.angle_beta   90.00
_cell.angle_gamma   90.00
#
_symmetry.space_group_name_H-M   'P 1'
#
loop_
_entity.id
_entity.type
_entity.pdbx_description
1 polymer ?
#
loop_
_entity_poly.entity_id
_entity_poly.type
_entity_poly.pdbx_seq_one_letter_code
_entity_poly.pdbx_strand_id
1 'polypeptide(L)'
;MTSRKNLFYIVIDALRWDVLHDYNSAKAIMPNVAELMALGFTRKVIANSQSTQFVMPSLFSLTYPLDHGGYNTGIRNRPKSYVEVVKEAGYSTNLISTCNQLGAHFGYDRGFD
;
A
#
# COMPACT_ATOMS: atom_id res chain seq x y z
N MET A 1 28.65 -4.52 9.18
CA MET A 1 27.22 -4.89 9.14
C MET A 1 26.47 -3.69 8.57
N THR A 2 25.86 -3.82 7.40
CA THR A 2 25.00 -2.76 6.85
C THR A 2 23.74 -2.67 7.71
N SER A 3 23.52 -1.51 8.34
CA SER A 3 22.31 -1.24 9.11
C SER A 3 21.09 -1.42 8.17
N ARG A 4 20.16 -2.30 8.53
CA ARG A 4 18.90 -2.45 7.78
C ARG A 4 18.07 -1.18 7.96
N LYS A 5 17.52 -0.68 6.87
CA LYS A 5 16.64 0.51 6.91
C LYS A 5 15.23 0.07 7.26
N ASN A 6 14.51 0.89 8.02
CA ASN A 6 13.08 0.72 8.21
C ASN A 6 12.32 1.04 6.92
N LEU A 7 11.24 0.31 6.68
CA LEU A 7 10.32 0.54 5.56
C LEU A 7 8.95 0.96 6.11
N PHE A 8 8.49 2.12 5.69
CA PHE A 8 7.14 2.59 5.97
C PHE A 8 6.34 2.62 4.66
N TYR A 9 5.27 1.86 4.60
CA TYR A 9 4.34 1.85 3.47
C TYR A 9 3.03 2.48 3.92
N ILE A 10 2.78 3.71 3.47
CA ILE A 10 1.63 4.52 3.90
C ILE A 10 0.64 4.60 2.74
N VAL A 11 -0.59 4.15 2.98
CA VAL A 11 -1.69 4.27 2.03
C VAL A 11 -2.73 5.22 2.60
N ILE A 12 -3.04 6.26 1.85
CA ILE A 12 -4.10 7.22 2.20
C ILE A 12 -5.24 6.98 1.22
N ASP A 13 -6.32 6.40 1.71
CA ASP A 13 -7.50 6.10 0.90
C ASP A 13 -8.20 7.40 0.45
N ALA A 14 -8.78 7.35 -0.74
CA ALA A 14 -9.50 8.47 -1.36
C ALA A 14 -8.71 9.78 -1.51
N LEU A 15 -7.39 9.75 -1.40
CA LEU A 15 -6.57 10.93 -1.61
C LEU A 15 -6.54 11.32 -3.08
N ARG A 16 -7.03 12.50 -3.38
CA ARG A 16 -7.12 13.02 -4.74
C ARG A 16 -5.77 13.49 -5.26
N TRP A 17 -5.47 13.17 -6.51
CA TRP A 17 -4.23 13.57 -7.17
C TRP A 17 -4.08 15.10 -7.30
N ASP A 18 -5.17 15.82 -7.53
CA ASP A 18 -5.14 17.27 -7.68
C ASP A 18 -4.72 18.02 -6.40
N VAL A 19 -4.75 17.36 -5.25
CA VAL A 19 -4.23 17.89 -3.99
C VAL A 19 -2.71 17.77 -3.91
N LEU A 20 -2.13 16.72 -4.52
CA LEU A 20 -0.71 16.38 -4.38
C LEU A 20 0.09 16.50 -5.70
N HIS A 21 -0.49 17.09 -6.75
CA HIS A 21 0.16 17.13 -8.06
C HIS A 21 1.45 17.96 -8.09
N ASP A 22 1.57 18.92 -7.21
CA ASP A 22 2.78 19.72 -7.00
C ASP A 22 2.95 20.10 -5.53
N TYR A 23 4.17 20.52 -5.19
CA TYR A 23 4.54 20.86 -3.82
C TYR A 23 3.70 21.99 -3.21
N ASN A 24 3.39 23.03 -3.98
CA ASN A 24 2.68 24.20 -3.45
C ASN A 24 1.22 23.88 -3.14
N SER A 25 0.55 23.11 -4.01
CA SER A 25 -0.79 22.61 -3.76
C SER A 25 -0.84 21.70 -2.54
N ALA A 26 0.11 20.77 -2.43
CA ALA A 26 0.23 19.91 -1.27
C ALA A 26 0.50 20.70 0.01
N LYS A 27 1.42 21.66 -0.01
CA LYS A 27 1.78 22.48 1.16
C LYS A 27 0.61 23.29 1.70
N ALA A 28 -0.28 23.77 0.85
CA ALA A 28 -1.45 24.53 1.27
C ALA A 28 -2.49 23.70 2.04
N ILE A 29 -2.59 22.41 1.73
CA ILE A 29 -3.64 21.52 2.26
C ILE A 29 -3.07 20.47 3.22
N MET A 30 -1.91 19.92 2.90
CA MET A 30 -1.26 18.82 3.61
C MET A 30 0.24 19.12 3.83
N PRO A 31 0.60 20.10 4.66
CA PRO A 31 1.98 20.58 4.78
C PRO A 31 3.00 19.49 5.14
N ASN A 32 2.64 18.56 6.03
CA ASN A 32 3.55 17.47 6.43
C ASN A 32 3.79 16.47 5.28
N VAL A 33 2.80 16.24 4.42
CA VAL A 33 2.97 15.39 3.23
C VAL A 33 3.84 16.13 2.19
N ALA A 34 3.67 17.42 2.03
CA ALA A 34 4.52 18.23 1.16
C ALA A 34 6.00 18.18 1.59
N GLU A 35 6.28 18.21 2.89
CA GLU A 35 7.65 18.04 3.39
C GLU A 35 8.23 16.67 3.04
N LEU A 36 7.43 15.60 3.17
CA LEU A 36 7.84 14.26 2.73
C LEU A 36 8.10 14.20 1.22
N MET A 37 7.28 14.87 0.41
CA MET A 37 7.48 14.96 -1.04
C MET A 37 8.81 15.64 -1.39
N ALA A 38 9.23 16.64 -0.62
CA ALA A 38 10.50 17.34 -0.82
C ALA A 38 11.74 16.47 -0.51
N LEU A 39 11.60 15.41 0.28
CA LEU A 39 12.68 14.48 0.61
C LEU A 39 12.90 13.38 -0.43
N GLY A 40 12.03 13.27 -1.44
CA GLY A 40 12.08 12.19 -2.40
C GLY A 40 11.61 12.61 -3.80
N PHE A 41 10.89 11.74 -4.46
CA PHE A 41 10.30 12.03 -5.76
C PHE A 41 8.81 11.65 -5.78
N THR A 42 8.03 12.41 -6.52
CA THR A 42 6.60 12.17 -6.72
C THR A 42 6.34 11.67 -8.14
N ARG A 43 5.46 10.71 -8.27
CA ARG A 43 5.03 10.15 -9.56
C ARG A 43 3.52 9.95 -9.57
N LYS A 44 2.91 10.35 -10.68
CA LYS A 44 1.52 9.98 -10.96
C LYS A 44 1.47 8.53 -11.41
N VAL A 45 0.62 7.77 -10.78
CA VAL A 45 0.31 6.38 -11.16
C VAL A 45 -1.19 6.25 -11.42
N ILE A 46 -1.56 5.26 -12.22
CA ILE A 46 -2.95 4.94 -12.48
C ILE A 46 -3.28 3.67 -11.71
N ALA A 47 -4.28 3.73 -10.86
CA ALA A 47 -4.81 2.55 -10.19
C ALA A 47 -5.44 1.61 -11.22
N ASN A 48 -5.27 0.32 -11.03
CA ASN A 48 -5.83 -0.71 -11.92
C ASN A 48 -7.32 -1.01 -11.63
N SER A 49 -7.92 -0.30 -10.69
CA SER A 49 -9.36 -0.33 -10.40
C SER A 49 -9.77 0.91 -9.61
N GLN A 50 -11.08 1.05 -9.38
CA GLN A 50 -11.71 2.25 -8.82
C GLN A 50 -12.10 2.13 -7.33
N SER A 51 -11.89 0.99 -6.70
CA SER A 51 -12.24 0.80 -5.29
C SER A 51 -11.15 0.07 -4.52
N THR A 52 -11.11 0.33 -3.22
CA THR A 52 -10.14 -0.24 -2.29
C THR A 52 -10.09 -1.77 -2.37
N GLN A 53 -11.24 -2.43 -2.35
CA GLN A 53 -11.35 -3.88 -2.44
C GLN A 53 -10.68 -4.47 -3.70
N PHE A 54 -10.67 -3.73 -4.80
CA PHE A 54 -10.14 -4.20 -6.08
C PHE A 54 -8.66 -3.82 -6.25
N VAL A 55 -8.25 -2.68 -5.68
CA VAL A 55 -6.87 -2.18 -5.81
C VAL A 55 -5.92 -2.87 -4.82
N MET A 56 -6.35 -3.09 -3.59
CA MET A 56 -5.47 -3.62 -2.53
C MET A 56 -4.87 -5.00 -2.84
N PRO A 57 -5.61 -5.98 -3.42
CA PRO A 57 -5.00 -7.24 -3.82
C PRO A 57 -3.82 -7.05 -4.76
N SER A 58 -3.93 -6.10 -5.69
CA SER A 58 -2.86 -5.80 -6.64
C SER A 58 -1.66 -5.13 -5.99
N LEU A 59 -1.88 -4.21 -5.07
CA LEU A 59 -0.80 -3.55 -4.32
C LEU A 59 -0.02 -4.55 -3.45
N PHE A 60 -0.69 -5.51 -2.85
CA PHE A 60 -0.06 -6.48 -1.96
C PHE A 60 0.64 -7.62 -2.70
N SER A 61 0.05 -8.13 -3.77
CA SER A 61 0.52 -9.35 -4.46
C SER A 61 1.01 -9.15 -5.88
N LEU A 62 1.02 -7.90 -6.38
CA LEU A 62 1.43 -7.53 -7.74
C LEU A 62 0.68 -8.29 -8.84
N THR A 63 -0.60 -8.57 -8.62
CA THR A 63 -1.49 -9.27 -9.55
C THR A 63 -2.62 -8.36 -10.01
N TYR A 64 -3.29 -8.69 -11.10
CA TYR A 64 -4.46 -7.93 -11.54
C TYR A 64 -5.70 -8.24 -10.69
N PRO A 65 -6.68 -7.32 -10.59
CA PRO A 65 -7.85 -7.48 -9.72
C PRO A 65 -8.66 -8.75 -9.98
N LEU A 66 -8.78 -9.17 -11.23
CA LEU A 66 -9.59 -10.34 -11.62
C LEU A 66 -8.82 -11.67 -11.61
N ASP A 67 -7.50 -11.63 -11.40
CA ASP A 67 -6.71 -12.85 -11.29
C ASP A 67 -7.06 -13.63 -10.01
N HIS A 68 -6.67 -14.91 -9.99
CA HIS A 68 -6.75 -15.77 -8.80
C HIS A 68 -8.15 -15.86 -8.16
N GLY A 69 -9.19 -15.85 -8.98
CA GLY A 69 -10.59 -15.95 -8.52
C GLY A 69 -11.24 -14.61 -8.20
N GLY A 70 -10.60 -13.49 -8.60
CA GLY A 70 -11.13 -12.14 -8.47
C GLY A 70 -10.86 -11.49 -7.11
N TYR A 71 -11.55 -10.42 -6.85
CA TYR A 71 -11.28 -9.52 -5.70
C TYR A 71 -12.01 -9.90 -4.40
N ASN A 72 -13.02 -10.76 -4.45
CA ASN A 72 -13.85 -11.10 -3.28
C ASN A 72 -13.10 -11.87 -2.18
N THR A 73 -11.99 -12.49 -2.53
CA THR A 73 -11.16 -13.28 -1.60
C THR A 73 -9.97 -12.49 -1.05
N GLY A 74 -9.84 -11.22 -1.40
CA GLY A 74 -8.67 -10.43 -1.05
C GLY A 74 -7.37 -11.03 -1.59
N ILE A 75 -6.42 -11.32 -0.71
CA ILE A 75 -5.15 -11.95 -1.11
C ILE A 75 -5.04 -13.43 -0.74
N ARG A 76 -6.10 -14.07 -0.24
CA ARG A 76 -6.05 -15.48 0.21
C ARG A 76 -5.49 -16.44 -0.83
N ASN A 77 -5.95 -16.32 -2.08
CA ASN A 77 -5.61 -17.23 -3.17
C ASN A 77 -4.55 -16.65 -4.11
N ARG A 78 -3.86 -15.58 -3.68
CA ARG A 78 -2.86 -14.90 -4.49
C ARG A 78 -1.45 -15.32 -4.12
N PRO A 79 -0.47 -15.11 -4.99
CA PRO A 79 0.94 -15.31 -4.70
C PRO A 79 1.38 -14.57 -3.43
N LYS A 80 2.60 -14.80 -2.99
CA LYS A 80 3.19 -14.10 -1.84
C LYS A 80 3.04 -12.59 -1.99
N SER A 81 2.59 -11.96 -0.92
CA SER A 81 2.57 -10.52 -0.81
C SER A 81 4.00 -9.97 -0.63
N TYR A 82 4.19 -8.69 -0.94
CA TYR A 82 5.47 -8.03 -0.64
C TYR A 82 5.81 -8.09 0.86
N VAL A 83 4.81 -8.13 1.74
CA VAL A 83 5.00 -8.23 3.19
C VAL A 83 5.65 -9.57 3.57
N GLU A 84 5.16 -10.68 2.99
CA GLU A 84 5.76 -12.00 3.21
C GLU A 84 7.23 -12.03 2.74
N VAL A 85 7.53 -11.39 1.62
CA VAL A 85 8.89 -11.29 1.11
C VAL A 85 9.79 -10.47 2.05
N VAL A 86 9.29 -9.35 2.56
CA VAL A 86 10.01 -8.51 3.52
C VAL A 86 10.24 -9.25 4.84
N LYS A 87 9.24 -9.99 5.33
CA LYS A 87 9.37 -10.84 6.52
C LYS A 87 10.42 -11.93 6.33
N GLU A 88 10.40 -12.62 5.20
CA GLU A 88 11.41 -13.64 4.86
C GLU A 88 12.82 -13.06 4.79
N ALA A 89 12.96 -11.78 4.44
CA ALA A 89 14.22 -11.05 4.51
C ALA A 89 14.63 -10.68 5.95
N GLY A 90 13.84 -11.08 6.96
CA GLY A 90 14.14 -10.94 8.38
C GLY A 90 13.74 -9.59 8.98
N TYR A 91 12.75 -8.91 8.42
CA TYR A 91 12.12 -7.75 9.05
C TYR A 91 11.00 -8.18 10.00
N SER A 92 10.82 -7.46 11.08
CA SER A 92 9.56 -7.45 11.82
C SER A 92 8.55 -6.61 11.07
N THR A 93 7.33 -7.10 10.94
CA THR A 93 6.32 -6.54 10.04
C THR A 93 5.03 -6.29 10.78
N ASN A 94 4.51 -5.07 10.69
CA ASN A 94 3.32 -4.66 11.41
C ASN A 94 2.31 -4.00 10.48
N LEU A 95 1.02 -4.28 10.65
CA LEU A 95 -0.08 -3.62 9.97
C LEU A 95 -0.88 -2.77 10.95
N ILE A 96 -1.04 -1.49 10.61
CA ILE A 96 -1.99 -0.61 11.28
C ILE A 96 -3.01 -0.20 10.23
N SER A 97 -4.26 -0.62 10.39
CA SER A 97 -5.32 -0.35 9.42
C SER A 97 -6.63 -0.01 10.13
N THR A 98 -7.33 0.96 9.59
CA THR A 98 -8.71 1.31 9.97
C THR A 98 -9.73 0.72 8.98
N CYS A 99 -9.26 0.05 7.93
CA CYS A 99 -10.09 -0.50 6.86
C CYS A 99 -10.37 -1.98 7.11
N ASN A 100 -11.63 -2.34 7.36
CA ASN A 100 -12.04 -3.73 7.55
C ASN A 100 -11.85 -4.62 6.30
N GLN A 101 -11.77 -4.02 5.13
CA GLN A 101 -11.49 -4.72 3.87
C GLN A 101 -10.04 -5.25 3.79
N LEU A 102 -9.17 -4.83 4.72
CA LEU A 102 -7.80 -5.33 4.90
C LEU A 102 -7.71 -6.30 6.10
N GLY A 103 -8.80 -6.91 6.48
CA GLY A 103 -8.85 -7.85 7.60
C GLY A 103 -8.29 -9.24 7.25
N ALA A 104 -8.01 -10.01 8.31
CA ALA A 104 -7.51 -11.39 8.21
C ALA A 104 -8.44 -12.32 7.39
N HIS A 105 -9.74 -12.07 7.43
CA HIS A 105 -10.71 -12.84 6.64
C HIS A 105 -10.51 -12.70 5.12
N PHE A 106 -9.79 -11.68 4.67
CA PHE A 106 -9.35 -11.50 3.29
C PHE A 106 -7.88 -11.90 3.07
N GLY A 107 -7.20 -12.41 4.10
CA GLY A 107 -5.81 -12.86 4.06
C GLY A 107 -4.77 -11.74 4.20
N TYR A 108 -5.17 -10.54 4.59
CA TYR A 108 -4.23 -9.42 4.75
C TYR A 108 -3.42 -9.46 6.06
N ASP A 109 -3.61 -10.48 6.88
CA ASP A 109 -2.71 -10.83 8.00
C ASP A 109 -1.45 -11.57 7.54
N ARG A 110 -1.41 -12.06 6.30
CA ARG A 110 -0.28 -12.81 5.76
C ARG A 110 1.00 -11.97 5.76
N GLY A 111 2.01 -12.50 6.43
CA GLY A 111 3.33 -11.88 6.50
C GLY A 111 3.50 -10.85 7.61
N PHE A 112 2.45 -10.47 8.34
CA PHE A 112 2.58 -9.64 9.55
C PHE A 112 2.84 -10.45 10.81
N ASP A 113 3.46 -9.81 11.82
CA ASP A 113 3.77 -10.38 13.14
C ASP A 113 2.56 -10.33 14.08
#